data_7419f1c48d4d9384a79a1e64ed4dfdf4
#
_entry.id   7419f1c48d4d9384a79a1e64ed4dfdf4
#
_cell.length_a   1.000
_cell.length_b   1.000
_cell.length_c   1.000
_cell.angle_alpha   90.00
_cell.angle_beta   90.00
_cell.angle_gamma   90.00
#
_symmetry.space_group_name_H-M   'P 1'
#
loop_
_entity.id
_entity.type
_entity.pdbx_description
1 polymer ?
#
loop_
_entity_poly.entity_id
_entity_poly.type
_entity_poly.pdbx_seq_one_letter_code
_entity_poly.pdbx_strand_id
1 'polypeptide(L)'
;NCIRIVASGALIPVRKKRFKKMLSKSYIKGLATNPAQLPVVALLILTAELVLNLLIVQRVPYTEIDWKAYMQECEGFLNGTFDYSKLRGDTGPLVYPAGFVYIYSALYFLTSHGENIKLAQYVFVAVYILQLCFVLRIYIKTRKVPPFVLVVTILTSYRIHSIHVLRLFNDPIAVLLLFMSLNFFIDSKWYLGSVFYSLGVSVKMNILLYAPALFFFYLINLGLRKTVIQLCICAVVQLILGLPFLITNPVAYLKGSFDIGRVFDHKWTVNYRFLGVDMFENKYFHLSLLALHVLLLIVFLPLCIKYFKSYCRLKYVQRQVQPQIDAKNIENKKAKQKIKQRLERKNEDETLTKEQEDFLNSFESMLQKAPSQKVRKPIKKSLEPEENTHYSINFDILSQLFILPMFLINFIGIVCARSLHYQFYCWYFHTLPYLLWSTNYSLIIRFLLLALIEMCWNTYPSTDFTSALLHICHISILFGVAFRIFIMNYFNTSKQKKLLYE
;
A
#
# COMPACT_ATOMS: atom_id res chain seq x y z
N ASN A 1 30.74 -31.97 3.60
CA ASN A 1 29.64 -32.94 3.45
C ASN A 1 28.64 -32.63 2.33
N CYS A 2 28.92 -31.63 1.46
CA CYS A 2 28.07 -31.33 0.29
C CYS A 2 28.56 -31.95 -1.04
N ILE A 3 29.66 -32.67 -1.06
CA ILE A 3 30.30 -33.16 -2.31
C ILE A 3 30.06 -34.67 -2.56
N ARG A 4 29.48 -35.40 -1.61
CA ARG A 4 29.25 -36.87 -1.76
C ARG A 4 27.86 -37.31 -2.22
N ILE A 5 26.94 -36.34 -2.58
CA ILE A 5 25.57 -36.69 -3.01
C ILE A 5 25.34 -36.51 -4.54
N VAL A 6 26.42 -36.28 -5.29
CA VAL A 6 26.33 -36.09 -6.76
C VAL A 6 26.40 -37.39 -7.56
N ALA A 7 26.68 -38.52 -6.93
CA ALA A 7 26.90 -39.80 -7.63
C ALA A 7 25.76 -40.82 -7.53
N SER A 8 24.63 -40.55 -6.93
CA SER A 8 23.48 -41.46 -6.98
C SER A 8 22.26 -40.76 -7.59
N GLY A 9 21.76 -41.27 -8.71
CA GLY A 9 20.67 -40.76 -9.52
C GLY A 9 19.27 -40.60 -8.85
N ALA A 10 19.21 -40.40 -7.52
CA ALA A 10 17.99 -40.34 -6.73
C ALA A 10 17.46 -38.93 -6.47
N LEU A 11 18.13 -37.84 -6.94
CA LEU A 11 17.75 -36.45 -6.65
C LEU A 11 16.77 -35.82 -7.69
N ILE A 12 16.52 -36.50 -8.80
CA ILE A 12 15.68 -35.97 -9.90
C ILE A 12 14.15 -36.03 -9.60
N PRO A 13 13.59 -37.01 -8.88
CA PRO A 13 12.14 -37.11 -8.72
C PRO A 13 11.52 -36.08 -7.75
N VAL A 14 12.25 -35.63 -6.73
CA VAL A 14 11.72 -34.70 -5.72
C VAL A 14 11.56 -33.29 -6.31
N ARG A 15 12.47 -32.84 -7.15
CA ARG A 15 12.41 -31.53 -7.80
C ARG A 15 11.31 -31.49 -8.87
N LYS A 16 11.14 -32.54 -9.67
CA LYS A 16 10.05 -32.68 -10.65
C LYS A 16 8.65 -32.72 -10.02
N LYS A 17 8.48 -33.42 -8.87
CA LYS A 17 7.20 -33.45 -8.14
C LYS A 17 6.83 -32.11 -7.54
N ARG A 18 7.79 -31.36 -7.01
CA ARG A 18 7.56 -30.01 -6.45
C ARG A 18 7.20 -28.99 -7.56
N PHE A 19 7.88 -29.06 -8.70
CA PHE A 19 7.62 -28.22 -9.86
C PHE A 19 6.24 -28.52 -10.50
N LYS A 20 5.87 -29.81 -10.65
CA LYS A 20 4.53 -30.22 -11.13
C LYS A 20 3.41 -29.76 -10.18
N LYS A 21 3.65 -29.72 -8.86
CA LYS A 21 2.68 -29.23 -7.87
C LYS A 21 2.52 -27.70 -7.98
N MET A 22 3.58 -26.96 -8.28
CA MET A 22 3.54 -25.50 -8.50
C MET A 22 2.81 -25.11 -9.80
N LEU A 23 2.76 -25.98 -10.80
CA LEU A 23 2.03 -25.75 -12.06
C LEU A 23 0.61 -26.35 -12.07
N SER A 24 0.13 -26.89 -10.95
CA SER A 24 -1.23 -27.42 -10.86
C SER A 24 -2.25 -26.28 -10.99
N LYS A 25 -3.35 -26.50 -11.73
CA LYS A 25 -4.45 -25.52 -11.87
C LYS A 25 -4.96 -25.01 -10.52
N SER A 26 -5.02 -25.90 -9.51
CA SER A 26 -5.42 -25.55 -8.14
C SER A 26 -4.45 -24.58 -7.47
N TYR A 27 -3.13 -24.77 -7.65
CA TYR A 27 -2.13 -23.87 -7.08
C TYR A 27 -2.17 -22.48 -7.75
N ILE A 28 -2.27 -22.44 -9.09
CA ILE A 28 -2.37 -21.18 -9.85
C ILE A 28 -3.65 -20.42 -9.46
N LYS A 29 -4.79 -21.12 -9.37
CA LYS A 29 -6.04 -20.52 -8.88
C LYS A 29 -5.89 -19.98 -7.46
N GLY A 30 -5.25 -20.74 -6.57
CA GLY A 30 -4.96 -20.27 -5.21
C GLY A 30 -4.06 -19.03 -5.18
N LEU A 31 -3.00 -19.01 -6.02
CA LEU A 31 -2.10 -17.87 -6.15
C LEU A 31 -2.85 -16.61 -6.64
N ALA A 32 -3.78 -16.77 -7.56
CA ALA A 32 -4.57 -15.66 -8.10
C ALA A 32 -5.63 -15.14 -7.13
N THR A 33 -6.35 -16.03 -6.42
CA THR A 33 -7.57 -15.65 -5.69
C THR A 33 -7.40 -15.55 -4.18
N ASN A 34 -6.40 -16.20 -3.59
CA ASN A 34 -6.22 -16.22 -2.14
C ASN A 34 -5.35 -15.05 -1.65
N PRO A 35 -5.90 -14.09 -0.88
CA PRO A 35 -5.12 -12.97 -0.36
C PRO A 35 -3.91 -13.37 0.53
N ALA A 36 -3.90 -14.59 1.08
CA ALA A 36 -2.74 -15.08 1.83
C ALA A 36 -1.50 -15.29 0.94
N GLN A 37 -1.67 -15.39 -0.38
CA GLN A 37 -0.59 -15.51 -1.35
C GLN A 37 -0.04 -14.16 -1.84
N LEU A 38 -0.62 -13.05 -1.36
CA LEU A 38 -0.17 -11.70 -1.72
C LEU A 38 1.34 -11.47 -1.57
N PRO A 39 2.06 -11.98 -0.55
CA PRO A 39 3.50 -11.77 -0.46
C PRO A 39 4.26 -12.31 -1.68
N VAL A 40 3.88 -13.48 -2.19
CA VAL A 40 4.50 -14.08 -3.39
C VAL A 40 4.14 -13.30 -4.64
N VAL A 41 2.85 -12.96 -4.78
CA VAL A 41 2.36 -12.21 -5.96
C VAL A 41 2.92 -10.79 -5.96
N ALA A 42 3.07 -10.15 -4.80
CA ALA A 42 3.69 -8.83 -4.68
C ALA A 42 5.13 -8.82 -5.20
N LEU A 43 5.92 -9.85 -4.89
CA LEU A 43 7.28 -9.97 -5.44
C LEU A 43 7.26 -10.10 -6.98
N LEU A 44 6.32 -10.87 -7.53
CA LEU A 44 6.17 -11.02 -8.98
C LEU A 44 5.74 -9.68 -9.62
N ILE A 45 4.80 -8.96 -9.01
CA ILE A 45 4.39 -7.62 -9.48
C ILE A 45 5.60 -6.67 -9.47
N LEU A 46 6.33 -6.58 -8.37
CA LEU A 46 7.50 -5.69 -8.25
C LEU A 46 8.57 -6.01 -9.31
N THR A 47 8.83 -7.29 -9.57
CA THR A 47 9.78 -7.71 -10.61
C THR A 47 9.28 -7.34 -12.01
N ALA A 48 8.00 -7.60 -12.30
CA ALA A 48 7.39 -7.27 -13.59
C ALA A 48 7.37 -5.75 -13.82
N GLU A 49 7.01 -4.97 -12.79
CA GLU A 49 7.00 -3.50 -12.84
C GLU A 49 8.39 -2.90 -13.02
N LEU A 50 9.40 -3.46 -12.34
CA LEU A 50 10.78 -3.01 -12.57
C LEU A 50 11.19 -3.20 -14.03
N VAL A 51 10.96 -4.39 -14.58
CA VAL A 51 11.28 -4.67 -15.99
C VAL A 51 10.48 -3.77 -16.93
N LEU A 52 9.17 -3.63 -16.69
CA LEU A 52 8.27 -2.79 -17.50
C LEU A 52 8.74 -1.32 -17.51
N ASN A 53 9.01 -0.74 -16.34
CA ASN A 53 9.46 0.65 -16.24
C ASN A 53 10.83 0.87 -16.90
N LEU A 54 11.77 -0.08 -16.76
CA LEU A 54 13.05 -0.01 -17.46
C LEU A 54 12.85 -0.04 -18.99
N LEU A 55 11.95 -0.87 -19.51
CA LEU A 55 11.60 -0.91 -20.93
C LEU A 55 10.93 0.39 -21.39
N ILE A 56 10.01 0.95 -20.57
CA ILE A 56 9.36 2.25 -20.88
C ILE A 56 10.42 3.34 -21.00
N VAL A 57 11.33 3.46 -20.05
CA VAL A 57 12.40 4.47 -20.08
C VAL A 57 13.29 4.32 -21.32
N GLN A 58 13.54 3.09 -21.78
CA GLN A 58 14.40 2.84 -22.94
C GLN A 58 13.69 3.05 -24.30
N ARG A 59 12.38 2.76 -24.38
CA ARG A 59 11.64 2.68 -25.64
C ARG A 59 10.67 3.82 -25.88
N VAL A 60 10.18 4.47 -24.82
CA VAL A 60 9.20 5.55 -24.92
C VAL A 60 9.89 6.90 -24.71
N PRO A 61 9.65 7.88 -25.58
CA PRO A 61 10.26 9.20 -25.42
C PRO A 61 9.72 9.90 -24.18
N TYR A 62 10.61 10.63 -23.52
CA TYR A 62 10.27 11.55 -22.43
C TYR A 62 9.34 12.67 -22.93
N THR A 63 8.44 13.13 -22.09
CA THR A 63 7.55 14.25 -22.39
C THR A 63 7.77 15.35 -21.35
N GLU A 64 8.37 16.46 -21.78
CA GLU A 64 8.55 17.63 -20.92
C GLU A 64 7.20 18.26 -20.59
N ILE A 65 6.95 18.50 -19.29
CA ILE A 65 5.80 19.28 -18.79
C ILE A 65 6.29 20.31 -17.79
N ASP A 66 6.76 19.87 -16.61
CA ASP A 66 7.09 20.74 -15.49
C ASP A 66 8.55 20.56 -15.00
N TRP A 67 9.30 19.55 -15.48
CA TRP A 67 10.63 19.25 -14.97
C TRP A 67 11.59 20.43 -15.12
N LYS A 68 11.61 21.04 -16.28
CA LYS A 68 12.45 22.20 -16.54
C LYS A 68 12.10 23.37 -15.62
N ALA A 69 10.81 23.65 -15.44
CA ALA A 69 10.36 24.68 -14.50
C ALA A 69 10.77 24.36 -13.05
N TYR A 70 10.67 23.10 -12.62
CA TYR A 70 11.14 22.67 -11.30
C TYR A 70 12.64 22.92 -11.11
N MET A 71 13.45 22.66 -12.13
CA MET A 71 14.90 22.94 -12.08
C MET A 71 15.18 24.44 -11.98
N GLN A 72 14.49 25.29 -12.75
CA GLN A 72 14.60 26.73 -12.71
C GLN A 72 14.20 27.32 -11.33
N GLU A 73 13.10 26.83 -10.75
CA GLU A 73 12.64 27.21 -9.42
C GLU A 73 13.70 26.88 -8.34
N CYS A 74 14.30 25.70 -8.44
CA CYS A 74 15.36 25.27 -7.53
C CYS A 74 16.67 26.01 -7.75
N GLU A 75 17.03 26.33 -8.99
CA GLU A 75 18.21 27.14 -9.31
C GLU A 75 18.12 28.52 -8.68
N GLY A 76 16.95 29.19 -8.72
CA GLY A 76 16.70 30.43 -8.01
C GLY A 76 16.99 30.33 -6.51
N PHE A 77 16.56 29.24 -5.87
CA PHE A 77 16.85 28.93 -4.46
C PHE A 77 18.34 28.70 -4.22
N LEU A 78 19.00 27.90 -5.05
CA LEU A 78 20.44 27.58 -4.94
C LEU A 78 21.32 28.82 -5.15
N ASN A 79 20.87 29.78 -5.96
CA ASN A 79 21.50 31.08 -6.15
C ASN A 79 21.21 32.09 -5.00
N GLY A 80 20.64 31.61 -3.88
CA GLY A 80 20.45 32.40 -2.65
C GLY A 80 19.15 33.17 -2.54
N THR A 81 18.16 32.92 -3.40
CA THR A 81 16.84 33.54 -3.31
C THR A 81 15.91 32.74 -2.39
N PHE A 82 15.58 33.31 -1.22
CA PHE A 82 14.64 32.73 -0.26
C PHE A 82 13.24 33.37 -0.28
N ASP A 83 13.00 34.33 -1.16
CA ASP A 83 11.69 34.95 -1.34
C ASP A 83 10.86 34.16 -2.37
N TYR A 84 9.80 33.49 -1.90
CA TYR A 84 8.92 32.67 -2.76
C TYR A 84 8.29 33.45 -3.91
N SER A 85 8.09 34.77 -3.77
CA SER A 85 7.53 35.58 -4.85
C SER A 85 8.46 35.73 -6.07
N LYS A 86 9.75 35.44 -5.88
CA LYS A 86 10.80 35.54 -6.90
C LYS A 86 11.19 34.18 -7.49
N LEU A 87 10.80 33.05 -6.85
CA LEU A 87 11.08 31.71 -7.35
C LEU A 87 10.07 31.34 -8.45
N ARG A 88 10.57 31.24 -9.68
CA ARG A 88 9.73 31.03 -10.87
C ARG A 88 10.42 30.12 -11.87
N GLY A 89 9.62 29.34 -12.60
CA GLY A 89 10.04 28.59 -13.77
C GLY A 89 9.18 28.94 -15.00
N ASP A 90 9.46 28.30 -16.12
CA ASP A 90 8.77 28.55 -17.41
C ASP A 90 7.23 28.35 -17.29
N THR A 91 6.77 27.47 -16.39
CA THR A 91 5.33 27.17 -16.19
C THR A 91 4.66 28.06 -15.14
N GLY A 92 5.40 28.98 -14.49
CA GLY A 92 4.85 29.92 -13.52
C GLY A 92 5.64 30.08 -12.23
N PRO A 93 5.05 30.65 -11.17
CA PRO A 93 5.69 30.79 -9.88
C PRO A 93 5.73 29.44 -9.14
N LEU A 94 6.68 29.32 -8.19
CA LEU A 94 6.74 28.18 -7.28
C LEU A 94 5.48 28.11 -6.41
N VAL A 95 4.81 26.94 -6.48
CA VAL A 95 3.50 26.69 -5.82
C VAL A 95 3.50 25.43 -4.94
N TYR A 96 4.67 25.03 -4.51
CA TYR A 96 4.87 23.84 -3.67
C TYR A 96 5.54 24.24 -2.35
N PRO A 97 5.28 23.52 -1.22
CA PRO A 97 5.96 23.77 0.04
C PRO A 97 7.46 23.47 -0.02
N ALA A 98 8.19 23.90 1.00
CA ALA A 98 9.65 23.89 1.04
C ALA A 98 10.33 22.50 0.85
N GLY A 99 9.69 21.40 1.25
CA GLY A 99 10.23 20.05 1.04
C GLY A 99 10.41 19.71 -0.43
N PHE A 100 9.55 20.25 -1.30
CA PHE A 100 9.74 20.17 -2.75
C PHE A 100 11.07 20.79 -3.15
N VAL A 101 11.35 22.02 -2.71
CA VAL A 101 12.57 22.75 -3.08
C VAL A 101 13.81 21.95 -2.74
N TYR A 102 13.90 21.40 -1.52
CA TYR A 102 15.08 20.63 -1.10
C TYR A 102 15.25 19.33 -1.88
N ILE A 103 14.16 18.59 -2.13
CA ILE A 103 14.22 17.33 -2.87
C ILE A 103 14.62 17.59 -4.33
N TYR A 104 14.01 18.60 -4.97
CA TYR A 104 14.32 18.90 -6.36
C TYR A 104 15.67 19.59 -6.53
N SER A 105 16.17 20.34 -5.51
CA SER A 105 17.56 20.80 -5.48
C SER A 105 18.55 19.63 -5.42
N ALA A 106 18.24 18.58 -4.65
CA ALA A 106 19.08 17.37 -4.67
C ALA A 106 19.04 16.68 -6.05
N LEU A 107 17.88 16.62 -6.69
CA LEU A 107 17.74 16.10 -8.06
C LEU A 107 18.46 16.98 -9.08
N TYR A 108 18.46 18.30 -8.93
CA TYR A 108 19.21 19.25 -9.76
C TYR A 108 20.70 18.90 -9.81
N PHE A 109 21.34 18.71 -8.66
CA PHE A 109 22.74 18.28 -8.63
C PHE A 109 22.95 16.86 -9.15
N LEU A 110 22.08 15.92 -8.81
CA LEU A 110 22.20 14.52 -9.23
C LEU A 110 22.07 14.36 -10.75
N THR A 111 21.31 15.22 -11.40
CA THR A 111 20.98 15.12 -12.85
C THR A 111 21.71 16.17 -13.72
N SER A 112 22.87 16.65 -13.28
CA SER A 112 23.65 17.67 -14.00
C SER A 112 22.80 18.90 -14.33
N HIS A 113 22.28 19.56 -13.30
CA HIS A 113 21.39 20.72 -13.40
C HIS A 113 20.04 20.45 -14.09
N GLY A 114 19.59 19.20 -14.05
CA GLY A 114 18.33 18.77 -14.69
C GLY A 114 18.47 18.34 -16.15
N GLU A 115 19.64 18.42 -16.76
CA GLU A 115 19.86 18.08 -18.17
C GLU A 115 19.86 16.55 -18.43
N ASN A 116 20.35 15.78 -17.45
CA ASN A 116 20.40 14.31 -17.58
C ASN A 116 19.03 13.68 -17.27
N ILE A 117 18.09 13.84 -18.21
CA ILE A 117 16.72 13.31 -18.11
C ILE A 117 16.71 11.78 -17.92
N LYS A 118 17.63 11.05 -18.59
CA LYS A 118 17.69 9.59 -18.45
C LYS A 118 18.00 9.16 -17.02
N LEU A 119 18.94 9.83 -16.36
CA LEU A 119 19.24 9.56 -14.95
C LEU A 119 18.03 9.90 -14.06
N ALA A 120 17.37 11.05 -14.30
CA ALA A 120 16.15 11.43 -13.62
C ALA A 120 15.07 10.34 -13.75
N GLN A 121 14.84 9.82 -14.97
CA GLN A 121 13.88 8.75 -15.21
C GLN A 121 14.22 7.48 -14.40
N TYR A 122 15.49 7.06 -14.34
CA TYR A 122 15.89 5.90 -13.52
C TYR A 122 15.71 6.13 -12.02
N VAL A 123 15.96 7.36 -11.52
CA VAL A 123 15.64 7.72 -10.14
C VAL A 123 14.13 7.58 -9.88
N PHE A 124 13.31 8.04 -10.81
CA PHE A 124 11.85 7.92 -10.68
C PHE A 124 11.35 6.48 -10.84
N VAL A 125 12.05 5.60 -11.56
CA VAL A 125 11.81 4.14 -11.49
C VAL A 125 12.02 3.64 -10.07
N ALA A 126 13.11 4.03 -9.41
CA ALA A 126 13.36 3.64 -8.03
C ALA A 126 12.29 4.19 -7.06
N VAL A 127 11.87 5.45 -7.24
CA VAL A 127 10.75 6.07 -6.48
C VAL A 127 9.46 5.25 -6.67
N TYR A 128 9.12 4.88 -7.91
CA TYR A 128 7.94 4.09 -8.22
C TYR A 128 7.95 2.72 -7.56
N ILE A 129 9.05 1.98 -7.70
CA ILE A 129 9.19 0.63 -7.12
C ILE A 129 9.14 0.70 -5.59
N LEU A 130 9.79 1.70 -4.99
CA LEU A 130 9.73 1.90 -3.54
C LEU A 130 8.31 2.24 -3.07
N GLN A 131 7.59 3.14 -3.77
CA GLN A 131 6.19 3.44 -3.52
C GLN A 131 5.34 2.17 -3.60
N LEU A 132 5.52 1.38 -4.66
CA LEU A 132 4.77 0.15 -4.88
C LEU A 132 5.05 -0.90 -3.79
N CYS A 133 6.27 -0.98 -3.24
CA CYS A 133 6.57 -1.82 -2.07
C CYS A 133 5.69 -1.46 -0.87
N PHE A 134 5.55 -0.17 -0.55
CA PHE A 134 4.71 0.29 0.56
C PHE A 134 3.22 0.11 0.28
N VAL A 135 2.78 0.32 -0.95
CA VAL A 135 1.40 0.04 -1.39
C VAL A 135 1.07 -1.44 -1.22
N LEU A 136 1.88 -2.32 -1.81
CA LEU A 136 1.65 -3.78 -1.73
C LEU A 136 1.72 -4.30 -0.29
N ARG A 137 2.58 -3.71 0.57
CA ARG A 137 2.62 -4.05 1.99
C ARG A 137 1.29 -3.76 2.69
N ILE A 138 0.60 -2.66 2.36
CA ILE A 138 -0.75 -2.38 2.89
C ILE A 138 -1.73 -3.48 2.45
N TYR A 139 -1.70 -3.88 1.18
CA TYR A 139 -2.56 -4.96 0.69
C TYR A 139 -2.26 -6.31 1.35
N ILE A 140 -0.99 -6.62 1.58
CA ILE A 140 -0.56 -7.82 2.34
C ILE A 140 -1.07 -7.79 3.78
N LYS A 141 -0.99 -6.63 4.46
CA LYS A 141 -1.45 -6.46 5.84
C LYS A 141 -2.96 -6.46 5.98
N THR A 142 -3.68 -6.00 4.97
CA THR A 142 -5.15 -5.92 5.01
C THR A 142 -5.83 -7.17 4.47
N ARG A 143 -5.19 -7.93 3.57
CA ARG A 143 -5.75 -9.12 2.89
C ARG A 143 -7.17 -8.92 2.36
N LYS A 144 -7.50 -7.70 1.95
CA LYS A 144 -8.84 -7.32 1.53
C LYS A 144 -9.12 -7.64 0.07
N VAL A 145 -8.11 -7.48 -0.78
CA VAL A 145 -8.20 -7.56 -2.23
C VAL A 145 -7.50 -8.81 -2.74
N PRO A 146 -8.11 -9.59 -3.64
CA PRO A 146 -7.47 -10.77 -4.25
C PRO A 146 -6.26 -10.37 -5.09
N PRO A 147 -5.20 -11.21 -5.14
CA PRO A 147 -3.96 -10.89 -5.86
C PRO A 147 -4.15 -10.55 -7.34
N PHE A 148 -5.02 -11.27 -8.08
CA PHE A 148 -5.21 -11.03 -9.51
C PHE A 148 -5.68 -9.61 -9.84
N VAL A 149 -6.42 -8.99 -8.92
CA VAL A 149 -6.89 -7.60 -9.08
C VAL A 149 -5.72 -6.64 -9.12
N LEU A 150 -4.75 -6.82 -8.21
CA LEU A 150 -3.56 -5.97 -8.15
C LEU A 150 -2.67 -6.19 -9.39
N VAL A 151 -2.55 -7.44 -9.84
CA VAL A 151 -1.83 -7.74 -11.10
C VAL A 151 -2.44 -6.98 -12.27
N VAL A 152 -3.77 -7.07 -12.45
CA VAL A 152 -4.44 -6.37 -13.55
C VAL A 152 -4.32 -4.86 -13.41
N THR A 153 -4.66 -4.30 -12.25
CA THR A 153 -4.73 -2.83 -12.10
C THR A 153 -3.35 -2.16 -12.18
N ILE A 154 -2.33 -2.75 -11.57
CA ILE A 154 -0.99 -2.15 -11.53
C ILE A 154 -0.31 -2.25 -12.89
N LEU A 155 -0.26 -3.45 -13.50
CA LEU A 155 0.45 -3.67 -14.76
C LEU A 155 -0.21 -3.00 -15.98
N THR A 156 -1.48 -2.62 -15.91
CA THR A 156 -2.21 -2.05 -17.07
C THR A 156 -2.36 -0.53 -17.03
N SER A 157 -1.96 0.14 -15.95
CA SER A 157 -2.15 1.58 -15.84
C SER A 157 -1.06 2.36 -16.58
N TYR A 158 -1.32 2.67 -17.86
CA TYR A 158 -0.46 3.53 -18.67
C TYR A 158 -0.22 4.90 -18.02
N ARG A 159 -1.28 5.52 -17.49
CA ARG A 159 -1.19 6.88 -16.93
C ARG A 159 -0.26 6.95 -15.72
N ILE A 160 -0.29 5.96 -14.86
CA ILE A 160 0.57 5.92 -13.65
C ILE A 160 2.05 5.80 -14.03
N HIS A 161 2.40 4.91 -14.96
CA HIS A 161 3.76 4.82 -15.47
C HIS A 161 4.22 6.15 -16.08
N SER A 162 3.34 6.76 -16.87
CA SER A 162 3.63 8.04 -17.52
C SER A 162 3.88 9.17 -16.51
N ILE A 163 3.08 9.27 -15.44
CA ILE A 163 3.26 10.29 -14.38
C ILE A 163 4.62 10.13 -13.69
N HIS A 164 5.04 8.90 -13.43
CA HIS A 164 6.30 8.62 -12.74
C HIS A 164 7.51 8.79 -13.66
N VAL A 165 7.60 8.01 -14.72
CA VAL A 165 8.86 7.84 -15.46
C VAL A 165 8.95 8.61 -16.78
N LEU A 166 7.84 9.13 -17.31
CA LEU A 166 7.84 9.92 -18.56
C LEU A 166 7.65 11.41 -18.33
N ARG A 167 7.17 11.85 -17.17
CA ARG A 167 6.86 13.26 -16.86
C ARG A 167 7.50 13.79 -15.60
N LEU A 168 8.07 12.91 -14.75
CA LEU A 168 8.86 13.25 -13.55
C LEU A 168 8.16 14.24 -12.59
N PHE A 169 6.83 14.09 -12.40
CA PHE A 169 6.06 14.98 -11.54
C PHE A 169 6.43 14.82 -10.05
N ASN A 170 6.17 15.82 -9.25
CA ASN A 170 6.40 15.80 -7.81
C ASN A 170 5.37 14.99 -7.01
N ASP A 171 4.20 14.75 -7.58
CA ASP A 171 3.13 13.95 -6.98
C ASP A 171 3.57 12.55 -6.53
N PRO A 172 4.34 11.76 -7.33
CA PRO A 172 4.92 10.48 -6.92
C PRO A 172 5.68 10.53 -5.60
N ILE A 173 6.50 11.56 -5.40
CA ILE A 173 7.33 11.69 -4.19
C ILE A 173 6.44 11.95 -2.96
N ALA A 174 5.46 12.86 -3.08
CA ALA A 174 4.50 13.13 -2.01
C ALA A 174 3.70 11.88 -1.63
N VAL A 175 3.24 11.12 -2.64
CA VAL A 175 2.46 9.89 -2.45
C VAL A 175 3.32 8.76 -1.86
N LEU A 176 4.59 8.63 -2.25
CA LEU A 176 5.54 7.70 -1.62
C LEU A 176 5.65 7.98 -0.12
N LEU A 177 5.91 9.23 0.27
CA LEU A 177 6.03 9.63 1.69
C LEU A 177 4.74 9.36 2.47
N LEU A 178 3.58 9.58 1.84
CA LEU A 178 2.28 9.22 2.42
C LEU A 178 2.17 7.71 2.67
N PHE A 179 2.47 6.86 1.67
CA PHE A 179 2.38 5.41 1.85
C PHE A 179 3.40 4.89 2.87
N MET A 180 4.58 5.49 2.99
CA MET A 180 5.51 5.24 4.09
C MET A 180 4.87 5.57 5.45
N SER A 181 4.27 6.75 5.57
CA SER A 181 3.56 7.18 6.78
C SER A 181 2.47 6.21 7.20
N LEU A 182 1.58 5.81 6.26
CA LEU A 182 0.50 4.84 6.53
C LEU A 182 1.05 3.50 7.03
N ASN A 183 2.16 3.02 6.46
CA ASN A 183 2.82 1.81 6.93
C ASN A 183 3.38 1.94 8.33
N PHE A 184 3.97 3.09 8.70
CA PHE A 184 4.43 3.34 10.06
C PHE A 184 3.27 3.35 11.06
N PHE A 185 2.11 3.91 10.69
CA PHE A 185 0.91 3.87 11.54
C PHE A 185 0.36 2.45 11.71
N ILE A 186 0.36 1.62 10.66
CA ILE A 186 0.00 0.20 10.77
C ILE A 186 0.90 -0.50 11.79
N ASP A 187 2.20 -0.22 11.78
CA ASP A 187 3.15 -0.78 12.73
C ASP A 187 3.13 -0.08 14.11
N SER A 188 2.21 0.86 14.32
CA SER A 188 2.09 1.66 15.57
C SER A 188 3.33 2.52 15.88
N LYS A 189 4.12 2.88 14.88
CA LYS A 189 5.27 3.80 14.95
C LYS A 189 4.79 5.24 14.75
N TRP A 190 4.06 5.77 15.73
CA TRP A 190 3.31 7.04 15.64
C TRP A 190 4.19 8.24 15.25
N TYR A 191 5.34 8.41 15.89
CA TYR A 191 6.25 9.53 15.61
C TYR A 191 6.78 9.50 14.17
N LEU A 192 7.27 8.36 13.73
CA LEU A 192 7.72 8.21 12.34
C LEU A 192 6.58 8.41 11.34
N GLY A 193 5.39 7.88 11.65
CA GLY A 193 4.20 8.11 10.83
C GLY A 193 3.91 9.59 10.65
N SER A 194 3.94 10.38 11.73
CA SER A 194 3.69 11.83 11.69
C SER A 194 4.79 12.60 10.96
N VAL A 195 6.07 12.23 11.16
CA VAL A 195 7.18 12.85 10.41
C VAL A 195 7.02 12.61 8.91
N PHE A 196 6.81 11.36 8.47
CA PHE A 196 6.66 11.04 7.04
C PHE A 196 5.38 11.62 6.44
N TYR A 197 4.29 11.71 7.22
CA TYR A 197 3.09 12.42 6.80
C TYR A 197 3.38 13.90 6.51
N SER A 198 4.04 14.57 7.44
CA SER A 198 4.40 15.98 7.30
C SER A 198 5.42 16.20 6.18
N LEU A 199 6.40 15.29 6.00
CA LEU A 199 7.29 15.33 4.84
C LEU A 199 6.52 15.19 3.51
N GLY A 200 5.48 14.35 3.44
CA GLY A 200 4.58 14.28 2.28
C GLY A 200 3.88 15.62 2.01
N VAL A 201 3.32 16.25 3.05
CA VAL A 201 2.71 17.59 2.96
C VAL A 201 3.72 18.64 2.50
N SER A 202 4.97 18.57 2.96
CA SER A 202 6.02 19.52 2.57
C SER A 202 6.44 19.43 1.10
N VAL A 203 6.11 18.33 0.41
CA VAL A 203 6.31 18.20 -1.04
C VAL A 203 5.09 18.69 -1.81
N LYS A 204 3.90 18.33 -1.33
CA LYS A 204 2.65 18.74 -1.99
C LYS A 204 1.47 18.71 -1.02
N MET A 205 0.72 19.80 -0.96
CA MET A 205 -0.37 19.98 0.01
C MET A 205 -1.56 19.01 -0.14
N ASN A 206 -1.71 18.29 -1.26
CA ASN A 206 -2.78 17.33 -1.46
C ASN A 206 -2.83 16.21 -0.41
N ILE A 207 -1.70 15.94 0.25
CA ILE A 207 -1.62 14.97 1.35
C ILE A 207 -2.50 15.38 2.53
N LEU A 208 -2.83 16.69 2.67
CA LEU A 208 -3.78 17.19 3.66
C LEU A 208 -5.20 16.62 3.50
N LEU A 209 -5.55 16.06 2.35
CA LEU A 209 -6.83 15.35 2.19
C LEU A 209 -7.01 14.18 3.15
N TYR A 210 -5.93 13.62 3.66
CA TYR A 210 -5.93 12.59 4.71
C TYR A 210 -6.04 13.16 6.14
N ALA A 211 -5.82 14.48 6.34
CA ALA A 211 -5.73 15.10 7.66
C ALA A 211 -6.98 14.89 8.52
N PRO A 212 -8.23 15.01 8.02
CA PRO A 212 -9.42 14.81 8.85
C PRO A 212 -9.47 13.40 9.45
N ALA A 213 -9.21 12.36 8.64
CA ALA A 213 -9.18 10.99 9.14
C ALA A 213 -8.03 10.76 10.13
N LEU A 214 -6.85 11.29 9.84
CA LEU A 214 -5.66 11.13 10.69
C LEU A 214 -5.85 11.83 12.04
N PHE A 215 -6.44 13.01 12.06
CA PHE A 215 -6.75 13.73 13.29
C PHE A 215 -7.65 12.91 14.23
N PHE A 216 -8.78 12.40 13.71
CA PHE A 216 -9.67 11.56 14.52
C PHE A 216 -9.04 10.22 14.90
N PHE A 217 -8.19 9.67 14.05
CA PHE A 217 -7.43 8.47 14.37
C PHE A 217 -6.48 8.70 15.55
N TYR A 218 -5.74 9.82 15.57
CA TYR A 218 -4.91 10.21 16.72
C TYR A 218 -5.76 10.39 17.98
N LEU A 219 -6.82 11.20 17.87
CA LEU A 219 -7.66 11.56 19.03
C LEU A 219 -8.24 10.33 19.72
N ILE A 220 -8.76 9.37 18.95
CA ILE A 220 -9.41 8.17 19.47
C ILE A 220 -8.40 7.16 20.02
N ASN A 221 -7.22 7.02 19.37
CA ASN A 221 -6.25 5.98 19.74
C ASN A 221 -5.21 6.45 20.75
N LEU A 222 -4.87 7.73 20.79
CA LEU A 222 -3.79 8.26 21.61
C LEU A 222 -4.30 9.16 22.74
N GLY A 223 -5.54 9.68 22.63
CA GLY A 223 -6.07 10.70 23.52
C GLY A 223 -5.48 12.09 23.24
N LEU A 224 -6.05 13.12 23.87
CA LEU A 224 -5.79 14.53 23.54
C LEU A 224 -4.30 14.91 23.63
N ARG A 225 -3.64 14.61 24.75
CA ARG A 225 -2.23 15.01 24.97
C ARG A 225 -1.29 14.48 23.89
N LYS A 226 -1.38 13.18 23.57
CA LYS A 226 -0.53 12.56 22.56
C LYS A 226 -0.91 13.01 21.14
N THR A 227 -2.18 13.34 20.90
CA THR A 227 -2.62 13.94 19.64
C THR A 227 -1.93 15.28 19.41
N VAL A 228 -1.92 16.16 20.42
CA VAL A 228 -1.21 17.44 20.34
C VAL A 228 0.27 17.23 20.04
N ILE A 229 0.93 16.26 20.68
CA ILE A 229 2.33 15.94 20.38
C ILE A 229 2.51 15.56 18.90
N GLN A 230 1.63 14.70 18.34
CA GLN A 230 1.72 14.32 16.91
C GLN A 230 1.52 15.52 15.99
N LEU A 231 0.58 16.40 16.31
CA LEU A 231 0.35 17.64 15.54
C LEU A 231 1.54 18.60 15.66
N CYS A 232 2.14 18.73 16.85
CA CYS A 232 3.37 19.50 17.04
C CYS A 232 4.54 18.94 16.20
N ILE A 233 4.70 17.61 16.12
CA ILE A 233 5.71 17.00 15.25
C ILE A 233 5.47 17.38 13.79
N CYS A 234 4.23 17.29 13.32
CA CYS A 234 3.90 17.71 11.96
C CYS A 234 4.20 19.20 11.73
N ALA A 235 3.86 20.06 12.68
CA ALA A 235 4.12 21.50 12.59
C ALA A 235 5.62 21.82 12.62
N VAL A 236 6.39 21.17 13.51
CA VAL A 236 7.85 21.37 13.62
C VAL A 236 8.56 20.99 12.33
N VAL A 237 8.18 19.88 11.68
CA VAL A 237 8.73 19.50 10.36
C VAL A 237 8.49 20.61 9.32
N GLN A 238 7.27 21.16 9.24
CA GLN A 238 6.95 22.24 8.32
C GLN A 238 7.73 23.52 8.65
N LEU A 239 7.85 23.85 9.94
CA LEU A 239 8.57 25.03 10.39
C LEU A 239 10.07 24.92 10.09
N ILE A 240 10.69 23.77 10.37
CA ILE A 240 12.12 23.56 10.08
C ILE A 240 12.40 23.68 8.58
N LEU A 241 11.61 23.02 7.74
CA LEU A 241 11.80 23.08 6.28
C LEU A 241 11.46 24.46 5.72
N GLY A 242 10.43 25.11 6.22
CA GLY A 242 10.00 26.44 5.77
C GLY A 242 10.82 27.61 6.34
N LEU A 243 11.68 27.38 7.34
CA LEU A 243 12.32 28.44 8.12
C LEU A 243 13.04 29.51 7.28
N PRO A 244 13.89 29.19 6.30
CA PRO A 244 14.58 30.19 5.49
C PRO A 244 13.62 31.13 4.74
N PHE A 245 12.54 30.57 4.23
CA PHE A 245 11.51 31.28 3.47
C PHE A 245 10.58 32.10 4.39
N LEU A 246 10.26 31.56 5.57
CA LEU A 246 9.44 32.24 6.59
C LEU A 246 10.15 33.46 7.17
N ILE A 247 11.47 33.41 7.36
CA ILE A 247 12.25 34.57 7.84
C ILE A 247 12.33 35.67 6.77
N THR A 248 12.41 35.27 5.49
CA THR A 248 12.56 36.22 4.37
C THR A 248 11.23 36.88 4.00
N ASN A 249 10.20 36.10 3.72
CA ASN A 249 8.88 36.61 3.34
C ASN A 249 7.77 35.57 3.69
N PRO A 250 7.27 35.59 4.95
CA PRO A 250 6.31 34.61 5.43
C PRO A 250 5.00 34.57 4.63
N VAL A 251 4.53 35.74 4.19
CA VAL A 251 3.27 35.85 3.41
C VAL A 251 3.43 35.21 2.04
N ALA A 252 4.50 35.51 1.33
CA ALA A 252 4.77 34.91 0.02
C ALA A 252 4.95 33.39 0.13
N TYR A 253 5.68 32.91 1.16
CA TYR A 253 5.86 31.47 1.40
C TYR A 253 4.54 30.76 1.67
N LEU A 254 3.72 31.26 2.61
CA LEU A 254 2.44 30.63 2.95
C LEU A 254 1.46 30.66 1.78
N LYS A 255 1.38 31.79 1.07
CA LYS A 255 0.52 31.92 -0.11
C LYS A 255 0.98 31.02 -1.25
N GLY A 256 2.27 30.96 -1.56
CA GLY A 256 2.81 30.06 -2.61
C GLY A 256 2.64 28.60 -2.26
N SER A 257 2.96 28.19 -1.01
CA SER A 257 2.95 26.79 -0.58
C SER A 257 1.54 26.21 -0.42
N PHE A 258 0.57 27.03 0.01
CA PHE A 258 -0.78 26.60 0.41
C PHE A 258 -1.88 27.46 -0.25
N ASP A 259 -1.71 27.80 -1.51
CA ASP A 259 -2.69 28.62 -2.25
C ASP A 259 -3.99 27.86 -2.52
N ILE A 260 -4.92 27.98 -1.56
CA ILE A 260 -6.27 27.43 -1.70
C ILE A 260 -7.06 28.19 -2.77
N GLY A 261 -6.69 29.43 -3.05
CA GLY A 261 -7.33 30.32 -4.03
C GLY A 261 -6.87 30.14 -5.49
N ARG A 262 -5.86 29.28 -5.73
CA ARG A 262 -5.26 29.10 -7.05
C ARG A 262 -6.31 28.77 -8.13
N VAL A 263 -6.33 29.56 -9.19
CA VAL A 263 -7.14 29.28 -10.37
C VAL A 263 -6.42 28.25 -11.25
N PHE A 264 -7.17 27.28 -11.74
CA PHE A 264 -6.68 26.27 -12.68
C PHE A 264 -7.29 26.53 -14.06
N ASP A 265 -6.49 26.37 -15.10
CA ASP A 265 -6.99 26.47 -16.47
C ASP A 265 -8.02 25.39 -16.76
N HIS A 266 -9.17 25.75 -17.28
CA HIS A 266 -10.21 24.83 -17.73
C HIS A 266 -9.69 23.83 -18.77
N LYS A 267 -8.70 24.25 -19.58
CA LYS A 267 -8.05 23.42 -20.59
C LYS A 267 -7.49 22.08 -20.05
N TRP A 268 -7.01 22.07 -18.78
CA TRP A 268 -6.33 20.90 -18.20
C TRP A 268 -7.21 20.09 -17.24
N THR A 269 -8.46 20.52 -17.00
CA THR A 269 -9.35 19.79 -16.08
C THR A 269 -9.82 18.47 -16.68
N VAL A 270 -9.78 17.41 -15.89
CA VAL A 270 -10.29 16.08 -16.27
C VAL A 270 -11.74 15.90 -15.78
N ASN A 271 -12.11 16.55 -14.68
CA ASN A 271 -13.39 16.29 -13.99
C ASN A 271 -14.52 17.28 -14.32
N TYR A 272 -14.23 18.49 -14.77
CA TYR A 272 -15.27 19.50 -15.06
C TYR A 272 -15.18 20.08 -16.48
N ARG A 273 -14.71 19.27 -17.43
CA ARG A 273 -14.59 19.71 -18.83
C ARG A 273 -15.94 20.08 -19.45
N PHE A 274 -17.01 19.43 -19.03
CA PHE A 274 -18.39 19.67 -19.51
C PHE A 274 -19.00 20.98 -19.01
N LEU A 275 -18.35 21.70 -18.09
CA LEU A 275 -18.76 23.05 -17.68
C LEU A 275 -18.16 24.10 -18.62
N GLY A 276 -18.91 25.15 -18.90
CA GLY A 276 -18.35 26.34 -19.54
C GLY A 276 -17.28 26.99 -18.64
N VAL A 277 -16.34 27.71 -19.27
CA VAL A 277 -15.22 28.39 -18.58
C VAL A 277 -15.72 29.28 -17.45
N ASP A 278 -16.73 30.12 -17.72
CA ASP A 278 -17.31 31.07 -16.75
C ASP A 278 -17.84 30.37 -15.49
N MET A 279 -18.49 29.21 -15.67
CA MET A 279 -19.00 28.44 -14.54
C MET A 279 -17.87 27.72 -13.80
N PHE A 280 -16.87 27.19 -14.53
CA PHE A 280 -15.73 26.51 -13.95
C PHE A 280 -14.86 27.45 -13.09
N GLU A 281 -14.67 28.69 -13.51
CA GLU A 281 -13.89 29.72 -12.79
C GLU A 281 -14.70 30.43 -11.69
N ASN A 282 -16.01 30.18 -11.62
CA ASN A 282 -16.91 30.87 -10.68
C ASN A 282 -16.58 30.50 -9.23
N LYS A 283 -16.27 31.50 -8.42
CA LYS A 283 -15.96 31.31 -6.98
C LYS A 283 -17.10 30.67 -6.18
N TYR A 284 -18.36 30.92 -6.56
CA TYR A 284 -19.51 30.29 -5.87
C TYR A 284 -19.61 28.82 -6.18
N PHE A 285 -19.26 28.40 -7.40
CA PHE A 285 -19.09 26.98 -7.74
C PHE A 285 -17.99 26.31 -6.89
N HIS A 286 -16.82 26.95 -6.76
CA HIS A 286 -15.74 26.43 -5.91
C HIS A 286 -16.16 26.34 -4.44
N LEU A 287 -16.89 27.36 -3.94
CA LEU A 287 -17.40 27.36 -2.56
C LEU A 287 -18.45 26.27 -2.34
N SER A 288 -19.32 25.99 -3.33
CA SER A 288 -20.30 24.90 -3.26
C SER A 288 -19.64 23.53 -3.19
N LEU A 289 -18.53 23.33 -3.93
CA LEU A 289 -17.74 22.08 -3.86
C LEU A 289 -17.04 21.92 -2.49
N LEU A 290 -16.52 23.03 -1.94
CA LEU A 290 -15.96 23.02 -0.59
C LEU A 290 -17.04 22.71 0.46
N ALA A 291 -18.23 23.32 0.35
CA ALA A 291 -19.36 23.02 1.22
C ALA A 291 -19.80 21.55 1.12
N LEU A 292 -19.86 21.02 -0.11
CA LEU A 292 -20.13 19.59 -0.34
C LEU A 292 -19.05 18.70 0.28
N HIS A 293 -17.78 19.06 0.16
CA HIS A 293 -16.66 18.33 0.79
C HIS A 293 -16.87 18.26 2.31
N VAL A 294 -17.09 19.41 2.96
CA VAL A 294 -17.33 19.47 4.41
C VAL A 294 -18.57 18.66 4.81
N LEU A 295 -19.66 18.78 4.05
CA LEU A 295 -20.89 18.01 4.29
C LEU A 295 -20.62 16.50 4.22
N LEU A 296 -19.93 16.01 3.19
CA LEU A 296 -19.58 14.60 3.06
C LEU A 296 -18.65 14.13 4.19
N LEU A 297 -17.68 14.95 4.60
CA LEU A 297 -16.86 14.66 5.76
C LEU A 297 -17.71 14.46 7.03
N ILE A 298 -18.69 15.35 7.27
CA ILE A 298 -19.61 15.26 8.41
C ILE A 298 -20.47 13.98 8.32
N VAL A 299 -21.00 13.67 7.15
CA VAL A 299 -21.84 12.48 6.92
C VAL A 299 -21.06 11.18 7.17
N PHE A 300 -19.79 11.12 6.75
CA PHE A 300 -18.96 9.93 6.92
C PHE A 300 -18.19 9.87 8.26
N LEU A 301 -18.14 10.97 9.01
CA LEU A 301 -17.41 11.05 10.29
C LEU A 301 -17.87 10.01 11.34
N PRO A 302 -19.18 9.79 11.60
CA PRO A 302 -19.63 8.80 12.55
C PRO A 302 -19.13 7.39 12.22
N LEU A 303 -19.05 7.10 10.92
CA LEU A 303 -18.51 5.85 10.41
C LEU A 303 -17.02 5.71 10.72
N CYS A 304 -16.22 6.72 10.38
CA CYS A 304 -14.78 6.73 10.65
C CYS A 304 -14.52 6.57 12.17
N ILE A 305 -15.25 7.27 13.00
CA ILE A 305 -15.17 7.14 14.47
C ILE A 305 -15.47 5.72 14.92
N LYS A 306 -16.49 5.06 14.36
CA LYS A 306 -16.84 3.67 14.69
C LYS A 306 -15.70 2.71 14.31
N TYR A 307 -15.10 2.89 13.14
CA TYR A 307 -13.95 2.09 12.69
C TYR A 307 -12.74 2.28 13.60
N PHE A 308 -12.40 3.52 13.95
CA PHE A 308 -11.28 3.81 14.85
C PHE A 308 -11.51 3.33 16.29
N LYS A 309 -12.73 3.43 16.83
CA LYS A 309 -13.08 2.83 18.12
C LYS A 309 -12.95 1.30 18.08
N SER A 310 -13.37 0.66 16.99
CA SER A 310 -13.22 -0.79 16.80
C SER A 310 -11.75 -1.19 16.68
N TYR A 311 -10.93 -0.38 15.98
CA TYR A 311 -9.48 -0.54 15.93
C TYR A 311 -8.87 -0.51 17.34
N CYS A 312 -9.23 0.49 18.15
CA CYS A 312 -8.75 0.63 19.52
C CYS A 312 -9.06 -0.60 20.38
N ARG A 313 -10.31 -1.08 20.33
CA ARG A 313 -10.74 -2.28 21.07
C ARG A 313 -9.96 -3.51 20.65
N LEU A 314 -9.85 -3.75 19.36
CA LEU A 314 -9.14 -4.92 18.83
C LEU A 314 -7.63 -4.84 19.08
N LYS A 315 -7.05 -3.64 19.04
CA LYS A 315 -5.64 -3.41 19.38
C LYS A 315 -5.34 -3.68 20.86
N TYR A 316 -6.28 -3.33 21.71
CA TYR A 316 -6.19 -3.66 23.15
C TYR A 316 -6.19 -5.19 23.37
N VAL A 317 -7.13 -5.90 22.74
CA VAL A 317 -7.17 -7.37 22.78
C VAL A 317 -5.88 -7.99 22.22
N GLN A 318 -5.38 -7.49 21.11
CA GLN A 318 -4.12 -7.95 20.53
C GLN A 318 -2.96 -7.84 21.53
N ARG A 319 -2.85 -6.70 22.23
CA ARG A 319 -1.78 -6.48 23.21
C ARG A 319 -1.86 -7.45 24.41
N GLN A 320 -3.05 -7.89 24.80
CA GLN A 320 -3.23 -8.84 25.90
C GLN A 320 -2.97 -10.29 25.46
N VAL A 321 -3.39 -10.66 24.28
CA VAL A 321 -3.35 -12.05 23.79
C VAL A 321 -2.00 -12.40 23.13
N GLN A 322 -1.35 -11.45 22.45
CA GLN A 322 -0.10 -11.70 21.73
C GLN A 322 1.02 -12.25 22.63
N PRO A 323 1.29 -11.73 23.84
CA PRO A 323 2.31 -12.30 24.73
C PRO A 323 2.04 -13.75 25.13
N GLN A 324 0.75 -14.11 25.32
CA GLN A 324 0.37 -15.50 25.66
C GLN A 324 0.61 -16.45 24.49
N ILE A 325 0.31 -16.01 23.27
CA ILE A 325 0.59 -16.77 22.04
C ILE A 325 2.10 -16.95 21.87
N ASP A 326 2.87 -15.89 22.04
CA ASP A 326 4.32 -15.92 21.89
C ASP A 326 4.97 -16.84 22.93
N ALA A 327 4.53 -16.79 24.17
CA ALA A 327 4.97 -17.69 25.25
C ALA A 327 4.68 -19.17 24.88
N LYS A 328 3.47 -19.47 24.40
CA LYS A 328 3.09 -20.82 24.01
C LYS A 328 3.88 -21.31 22.78
N ASN A 329 4.16 -20.45 21.83
CA ASN A 329 5.00 -20.80 20.67
C ASN A 329 6.46 -21.05 21.07
N ILE A 330 7.00 -20.30 22.02
CA ILE A 330 8.34 -20.52 22.58
C ILE A 330 8.39 -21.87 23.32
N GLU A 331 7.39 -22.18 24.12
CA GLU A 331 7.28 -23.45 24.83
C GLU A 331 7.24 -24.64 23.84
N ASN A 332 6.40 -24.56 22.81
CA ASN A 332 6.31 -25.55 21.75
C ASN A 332 7.66 -25.73 21.00
N LYS A 333 8.36 -24.62 20.73
CA LYS A 333 9.68 -24.67 20.09
C LYS A 333 10.71 -25.37 20.97
N LYS A 334 10.73 -25.09 22.28
CA LYS A 334 11.61 -25.75 23.25
C LYS A 334 11.29 -27.24 23.38
N ALA A 335 9.98 -27.60 23.43
CA ALA A 335 9.56 -29.02 23.48
C ALA A 335 10.01 -29.77 22.23
N LYS A 336 9.86 -29.20 21.03
CA LYS A 336 10.34 -29.78 19.78
C LYS A 336 11.86 -29.97 19.75
N GLN A 337 12.62 -28.98 20.24
CA GLN A 337 14.07 -29.09 20.33
C GLN A 337 14.50 -30.24 21.28
N LYS A 338 13.81 -30.37 22.42
CA LYS A 338 14.08 -31.50 23.35
C LYS A 338 13.76 -32.85 22.71
N ILE A 339 12.65 -32.97 21.99
CA ILE A 339 12.29 -34.22 21.27
C ILE A 339 13.33 -34.51 20.19
N LYS A 340 13.75 -33.52 19.40
CA LYS A 340 14.77 -33.69 18.36
C LYS A 340 16.10 -34.14 18.96
N GLN A 341 16.57 -33.54 20.06
CA GLN A 341 17.78 -33.94 20.76
C GLN A 341 17.70 -35.36 21.33
N ARG A 342 16.51 -35.75 21.85
CA ARG A 342 16.30 -37.14 22.30
C ARG A 342 16.36 -38.16 21.16
N LEU A 343 15.78 -37.80 20.00
CA LEU A 343 15.84 -38.69 18.82
C LEU A 343 17.26 -38.76 18.23
N GLU A 344 18.02 -37.69 18.24
CA GLU A 344 19.41 -37.65 17.79
C GLU A 344 20.28 -38.53 18.72
N ARG A 345 20.15 -38.38 20.05
CA ARG A 345 20.85 -39.26 21.02
C ARG A 345 20.47 -40.75 20.86
N LYS A 346 19.17 -41.03 20.64
CA LYS A 346 18.69 -42.38 20.45
C LYS A 346 19.24 -43.02 19.16
N ASN A 347 19.40 -42.22 18.09
CA ASN A 347 20.02 -42.65 16.85
C ASN A 347 21.55 -42.83 16.97
N GLU A 348 22.21 -42.09 17.88
CA GLU A 348 23.62 -42.24 18.20
C GLU A 348 23.87 -43.53 19.05
N ASP A 349 22.94 -43.81 19.99
CA ASP A 349 22.98 -45.03 20.81
C ASP A 349 22.55 -46.28 20.03
N GLU A 350 21.82 -46.17 18.92
CA GLU A 350 21.38 -47.23 18.02
C GLU A 350 22.36 -47.50 16.84
N THR A 351 23.57 -46.93 16.82
CA THR A 351 24.62 -47.37 15.91
C THR A 351 25.06 -48.77 16.33
N LEU A 352 24.47 -49.76 15.64
CA LEU A 352 24.80 -51.18 15.80
C LEU A 352 26.31 -51.40 15.68
N THR A 353 26.88 -52.13 16.61
CA THR A 353 28.26 -52.63 16.46
C THR A 353 28.33 -53.58 15.25
N LYS A 354 29.46 -53.65 14.59
CA LYS A 354 29.65 -54.60 13.44
C LYS A 354 29.13 -56.01 13.71
N GLU A 355 29.30 -56.48 14.92
CA GLU A 355 28.81 -57.79 15.36
C GLU A 355 27.27 -57.87 15.40
N GLN A 356 26.59 -56.80 15.73
CA GLN A 356 25.13 -56.71 15.72
C GLN A 356 24.56 -56.59 14.30
N GLU A 357 25.25 -55.88 13.39
CA GLU A 357 24.90 -55.84 11.96
C GLU A 357 25.08 -57.23 11.30
N ASP A 358 26.17 -57.91 11.58
CA ASP A 358 26.45 -59.28 11.07
C ASP A 358 25.45 -60.29 11.61
N PHE A 359 25.03 -60.16 12.87
CA PHE A 359 23.98 -61.00 13.47
C PHE A 359 22.60 -60.70 12.79
N LEU A 360 22.23 -59.46 12.58
CA LEU A 360 20.99 -59.10 11.89
C LEU A 360 20.98 -59.62 10.44
N ASN A 361 22.06 -59.46 9.71
CA ASN A 361 22.18 -59.91 8.34
C ASN A 361 22.09 -61.42 8.25
N SER A 362 22.69 -62.16 9.21
CA SER A 362 22.58 -63.65 9.30
C SER A 362 21.17 -64.10 9.71
N PHE A 363 20.48 -63.32 10.58
CA PHE A 363 19.12 -63.61 11.00
C PHE A 363 18.10 -63.30 9.88
N GLU A 364 18.26 -62.21 9.10
CA GLU A 364 17.45 -61.96 7.90
C GLU A 364 17.64 -63.03 6.83
N SER A 365 18.84 -63.56 6.65
CA SER A 365 19.11 -64.65 5.72
C SER A 365 18.49 -66.01 6.14
N MET A 366 18.36 -66.24 7.44
CA MET A 366 17.60 -67.37 7.98
C MET A 366 16.10 -67.25 7.85
N LEU A 367 15.54 -66.02 8.05
CA LEU A 367 14.10 -65.75 7.89
C LEU A 367 13.63 -65.83 6.43
N GLN A 368 14.50 -65.57 5.46
CA GLN A 368 14.18 -65.71 4.04
C GLN A 368 14.12 -67.20 3.60
N LYS A 369 14.63 -68.12 4.39
CA LYS A 369 14.60 -69.57 4.11
C LYS A 369 13.47 -70.34 4.82
N ALA A 370 12.64 -69.68 5.64
CA ALA A 370 11.50 -70.27 6.31
C ALA A 370 10.20 -70.15 5.48
N PRO A 371 9.36 -71.20 5.37
CA PRO A 371 8.12 -71.13 4.61
C PRO A 371 7.13 -70.13 5.26
N SER A 372 6.52 -69.31 4.45
CA SER A 372 5.70 -68.16 4.82
C SER A 372 4.47 -68.50 5.66
N GLN A 373 4.57 -68.37 6.97
CA GLN A 373 3.37 -68.10 7.80
C GLN A 373 3.14 -66.57 7.86
N LYS A 374 1.92 -66.17 7.57
CA LYS A 374 1.49 -64.78 7.64
C LYS A 374 1.64 -64.21 9.07
N VAL A 375 2.80 -63.70 9.39
CA VAL A 375 3.00 -62.92 10.61
C VAL A 375 2.36 -61.53 10.42
N ARG A 376 1.35 -61.23 11.23
CA ARG A 376 0.79 -59.88 11.32
C ARG A 376 1.92 -58.91 11.63
N LYS A 377 2.17 -57.96 10.70
CA LYS A 377 3.12 -56.88 10.91
C LYS A 377 2.77 -56.17 12.23
N PRO A 378 3.76 -55.98 13.13
CA PRO A 378 3.51 -55.13 14.30
C PRO A 378 3.15 -53.74 13.80
N ILE A 379 2.04 -53.21 14.33
CA ILE A 379 1.61 -51.82 14.10
C ILE A 379 2.72 -50.96 14.71
N LYS A 380 3.68 -50.51 13.90
CA LYS A 380 4.49 -49.36 14.23
C LYS A 380 3.49 -48.22 14.39
N LYS A 381 3.09 -47.88 15.63
CA LYS A 381 2.57 -46.56 15.94
C LYS A 381 3.67 -45.59 15.50
N SER A 382 3.57 -45.11 14.28
CA SER A 382 4.33 -43.95 13.86
C SER A 382 3.97 -42.86 14.84
N LEU A 383 4.91 -42.49 15.69
CA LEU A 383 4.94 -41.18 16.31
C LEU A 383 5.15 -40.20 15.16
N GLU A 384 4.07 -39.98 14.36
CA GLU A 384 4.06 -38.86 13.45
C GLU A 384 4.22 -37.63 14.36
N PRO A 385 5.21 -36.78 14.10
CA PRO A 385 5.34 -35.53 14.83
C PRO A 385 4.04 -34.79 14.63
N GLU A 386 3.30 -34.59 15.72
CA GLU A 386 2.09 -33.75 15.72
C GLU A 386 2.33 -32.53 14.87
N GLU A 387 1.40 -32.30 13.94
CA GLU A 387 1.37 -31.21 12.98
C GLU A 387 1.93 -29.92 13.58
N ASN A 388 2.69 -29.18 12.80
CA ASN A 388 3.35 -27.92 13.17
C ASN A 388 2.34 -26.90 13.71
N THR A 389 1.87 -27.06 14.95
CA THR A 389 0.95 -26.16 15.63
C THR A 389 1.71 -24.90 16.06
N HIS A 390 1.93 -24.01 15.09
CA HIS A 390 2.28 -22.63 15.38
C HIS A 390 0.99 -21.86 15.61
N TYR A 391 0.77 -21.43 16.86
CA TYR A 391 -0.40 -20.64 17.20
C TYR A 391 -0.24 -19.22 16.65
N SER A 392 -1.19 -18.79 15.85
CA SER A 392 -1.26 -17.42 15.37
C SER A 392 -2.73 -16.97 15.35
N ILE A 393 -2.99 -15.76 15.84
CA ILE A 393 -4.30 -15.12 15.64
C ILE A 393 -4.13 -14.11 14.52
N ASN A 394 -5.05 -14.17 13.57
CA ASN A 394 -5.05 -13.24 12.46
C ASN A 394 -5.73 -11.93 12.86
N PHE A 395 -4.94 -10.86 12.93
CA PHE A 395 -5.42 -9.50 13.18
C PHE A 395 -5.46 -8.63 11.93
N ASP A 396 -5.57 -9.21 10.72
CA ASP A 396 -5.63 -8.46 9.45
C ASP A 396 -6.74 -7.40 9.45
N ILE A 397 -7.84 -7.66 10.15
CA ILE A 397 -8.95 -6.74 10.31
C ILE A 397 -8.53 -5.41 10.98
N LEU A 398 -7.49 -5.42 11.82
CA LEU A 398 -6.93 -4.20 12.41
C LEU A 398 -6.48 -3.22 11.32
N SER A 399 -5.67 -3.70 10.38
CA SER A 399 -5.21 -2.87 9.27
C SER A 399 -6.37 -2.38 8.40
N GLN A 400 -7.41 -3.21 8.20
CA GLN A 400 -8.60 -2.80 7.46
C GLN A 400 -9.38 -1.68 8.16
N LEU A 401 -9.49 -1.74 9.49
CA LEU A 401 -10.19 -0.73 10.31
C LEU A 401 -9.48 0.64 10.28
N PHE A 402 -8.19 0.66 10.04
CA PHE A 402 -7.41 1.88 9.88
C PHE A 402 -7.43 2.39 8.43
N ILE A 403 -7.14 1.53 7.45
CA ILE A 403 -6.90 1.94 6.06
C ILE A 403 -8.19 2.40 5.36
N LEU A 404 -9.34 1.76 5.61
CA LEU A 404 -10.59 2.14 4.93
C LEU A 404 -11.00 3.60 5.21
N PRO A 405 -11.03 4.10 6.46
CA PRO A 405 -11.30 5.51 6.72
C PRO A 405 -10.29 6.46 6.05
N MET A 406 -8.98 6.12 6.07
CA MET A 406 -7.96 6.94 5.44
C MET A 406 -8.20 7.09 3.94
N PHE A 407 -8.41 5.98 3.23
CA PHE A 407 -8.65 6.00 1.79
C PHE A 407 -9.99 6.65 1.42
N LEU A 408 -11.03 6.43 2.22
CA LEU A 408 -12.35 7.01 2.00
C LEU A 408 -12.34 8.54 2.13
N ILE A 409 -11.72 9.08 3.18
CA ILE A 409 -11.67 10.53 3.42
C ILE A 409 -10.85 11.23 2.33
N ASN A 410 -9.71 10.66 1.91
CA ASN A 410 -8.99 11.16 0.75
C ASN A 410 -9.87 11.14 -0.52
N PHE A 411 -10.57 10.04 -0.76
CA PHE A 411 -11.42 9.90 -1.95
C PHE A 411 -12.58 10.90 -1.98
N ILE A 412 -13.17 11.22 -0.82
CA ILE A 412 -14.17 12.31 -0.70
C ILE A 412 -13.57 13.64 -1.17
N GLY A 413 -12.34 13.94 -0.76
CA GLY A 413 -11.63 15.14 -1.21
C GLY A 413 -11.39 15.16 -2.72
N ILE A 414 -11.07 14.02 -3.33
CA ILE A 414 -10.92 13.88 -4.78
C ILE A 414 -12.24 14.11 -5.50
N VAL A 415 -13.34 13.56 -5.01
CA VAL A 415 -14.69 13.73 -5.61
C VAL A 415 -15.12 15.20 -5.59
N CYS A 416 -14.77 15.93 -4.55
CA CYS A 416 -15.11 17.34 -4.38
C CYS A 416 -14.03 18.32 -4.89
N ALA A 417 -12.95 17.79 -5.51
CA ALA A 417 -11.88 18.64 -6.03
C ALA A 417 -12.39 19.53 -7.18
N ARG A 418 -12.13 20.83 -7.07
CA ARG A 418 -12.56 21.83 -8.07
C ARG A 418 -11.92 21.68 -9.45
N SER A 419 -10.74 21.06 -9.50
CA SER A 419 -10.08 20.67 -10.74
C SER A 419 -9.17 19.47 -10.48
N LEU A 420 -9.20 18.51 -11.37
CA LEU A 420 -8.28 17.38 -11.38
C LEU A 420 -7.44 17.44 -12.66
N HIS A 421 -6.13 17.55 -12.51
CA HIS A 421 -5.17 17.47 -13.58
C HIS A 421 -4.67 16.02 -13.73
N TYR A 422 -4.14 15.67 -14.91
CA TYR A 422 -3.76 14.29 -15.23
C TYR A 422 -2.77 13.66 -14.24
N GLN A 423 -1.84 14.43 -13.66
CA GLN A 423 -0.91 13.94 -12.64
C GLN A 423 -1.61 13.59 -11.32
N PHE A 424 -2.79 14.14 -11.02
CA PHE A 424 -3.50 13.89 -9.77
C PHE A 424 -4.10 12.48 -9.68
N TYR A 425 -4.09 11.71 -10.78
CA TYR A 425 -4.53 10.32 -10.74
C TYR A 425 -3.74 9.48 -9.73
N CYS A 426 -2.44 9.73 -9.56
CA CYS A 426 -1.64 9.00 -8.58
C CYS A 426 -2.06 9.24 -7.12
N TRP A 427 -2.82 10.31 -6.80
CA TRP A 427 -3.28 10.60 -5.44
C TRP A 427 -4.24 9.55 -4.88
N TYR A 428 -4.93 8.82 -5.74
CA TYR A 428 -5.93 7.85 -5.31
C TYR A 428 -5.96 6.54 -6.10
N PHE A 429 -5.21 6.41 -7.19
CA PHE A 429 -5.15 5.21 -8.02
C PHE A 429 -4.96 3.94 -7.18
N HIS A 430 -3.95 3.92 -6.34
CA HIS A 430 -3.65 2.76 -5.50
C HIS A 430 -4.68 2.50 -4.39
N THR A 431 -5.64 3.40 -4.18
CA THR A 431 -6.73 3.23 -3.21
C THR A 431 -8.00 2.65 -3.85
N LEU A 432 -8.16 2.79 -5.17
CA LEU A 432 -9.36 2.37 -5.92
C LEU A 432 -9.70 0.88 -5.76
N PRO A 433 -8.77 -0.07 -5.95
CA PRO A 433 -9.08 -1.48 -5.74
C PRO A 433 -9.57 -1.75 -4.32
N TYR A 434 -8.96 -1.10 -3.32
CA TYR A 434 -9.35 -1.26 -1.92
C TYR A 434 -10.78 -0.76 -1.64
N LEU A 435 -11.13 0.42 -2.15
CA LEU A 435 -12.47 1.01 -2.02
C LEU A 435 -13.52 0.15 -2.71
N LEU A 436 -13.26 -0.31 -3.93
CA LEU A 436 -14.18 -1.18 -4.68
C LEU A 436 -14.39 -2.54 -4.00
N TRP A 437 -13.34 -3.13 -3.41
CA TRP A 437 -13.48 -4.36 -2.60
C TRP A 437 -14.10 -4.09 -1.23
N SER A 438 -14.32 -2.83 -0.90
CA SER A 438 -15.12 -2.42 0.27
C SER A 438 -16.59 -2.13 -0.07
N THR A 439 -17.04 -2.38 -1.31
CA THR A 439 -18.44 -2.35 -1.74
C THR A 439 -19.06 -3.75 -1.79
N ASN A 440 -20.37 -3.83 -2.02
CA ASN A 440 -21.09 -5.09 -2.30
C ASN A 440 -21.28 -5.36 -3.81
N TYR A 441 -20.62 -4.58 -4.67
CA TYR A 441 -20.74 -4.74 -6.11
C TYR A 441 -20.23 -6.11 -6.59
N SER A 442 -20.80 -6.60 -7.68
CA SER A 442 -20.30 -7.79 -8.38
C SER A 442 -18.90 -7.53 -8.94
N LEU A 443 -18.17 -8.61 -9.23
CA LEU A 443 -16.82 -8.51 -9.80
C LEU A 443 -16.81 -7.71 -11.12
N ILE A 444 -17.85 -7.92 -11.95
CA ILE A 444 -17.99 -7.24 -13.24
C ILE A 444 -18.11 -5.73 -13.04
N ILE A 445 -18.98 -5.28 -12.13
CA ILE A 445 -19.16 -3.84 -11.86
C ILE A 445 -17.86 -3.21 -11.32
N ARG A 446 -17.14 -3.92 -10.44
CA ARG A 446 -15.86 -3.41 -9.91
C ARG A 446 -14.83 -3.19 -11.02
N PHE A 447 -14.65 -4.15 -11.92
CA PHE A 447 -13.73 -4.02 -13.04
C PHE A 447 -14.20 -3.01 -14.09
N LEU A 448 -15.52 -2.93 -14.32
CA LEU A 448 -16.08 -1.92 -15.21
C LEU A 448 -15.76 -0.51 -14.69
N LEU A 449 -15.98 -0.24 -13.40
CA LEU A 449 -15.64 1.06 -12.81
C LEU A 449 -14.13 1.37 -12.87
N LEU A 450 -13.27 0.37 -12.62
CA LEU A 450 -11.81 0.56 -12.78
C LEU A 450 -11.44 0.88 -14.22
N ALA A 451 -11.99 0.15 -15.19
CA ALA A 451 -11.70 0.36 -16.61
C ALA A 451 -12.21 1.71 -17.11
N LEU A 452 -13.41 2.13 -16.70
CA LEU A 452 -13.98 3.42 -17.07
C LEU A 452 -13.17 4.58 -16.47
N ILE A 453 -12.74 4.48 -15.21
CA ILE A 453 -11.86 5.49 -14.60
C ILE A 453 -10.53 5.56 -15.35
N GLU A 454 -9.89 4.42 -15.64
CA GLU A 454 -8.64 4.37 -16.40
C GLU A 454 -8.81 4.98 -17.79
N MET A 455 -9.92 4.69 -18.48
CA MET A 455 -10.26 5.29 -19.76
C MET A 455 -10.37 6.82 -19.65
N CYS A 456 -11.10 7.34 -18.65
CA CYS A 456 -11.24 8.80 -18.44
C CYS A 456 -9.90 9.48 -18.23
N TRP A 457 -9.01 8.87 -17.44
CA TRP A 457 -7.68 9.43 -17.18
C TRP A 457 -6.70 9.30 -18.36
N ASN A 458 -6.92 8.36 -19.28
CA ASN A 458 -6.08 8.19 -20.48
C ASN A 458 -6.58 9.00 -21.68
N THR A 459 -7.81 9.52 -21.64
CA THR A 459 -8.35 10.38 -22.70
C THR A 459 -7.73 11.78 -22.62
N TYR A 460 -6.99 12.18 -23.63
CA TYR A 460 -6.38 13.51 -23.76
C TYR A 460 -6.63 14.10 -25.16
N PRO A 461 -7.10 15.34 -25.27
CA PRO A 461 -7.70 16.14 -24.20
C PRO A 461 -8.96 15.49 -23.64
N SER A 462 -9.33 15.84 -22.39
CA SER A 462 -10.57 15.38 -21.76
C SER A 462 -11.79 15.91 -22.53
N THR A 463 -12.85 15.10 -22.61
CA THR A 463 -14.11 15.44 -23.25
C THR A 463 -15.21 15.64 -22.20
N ASP A 464 -16.30 16.29 -22.59
CA ASP A 464 -17.47 16.45 -21.72
C ASP A 464 -17.99 15.11 -21.23
N PHE A 465 -18.02 14.10 -22.14
CA PHE A 465 -18.44 12.74 -21.83
C PHE A 465 -17.52 12.07 -20.79
N THR A 466 -16.20 12.06 -21.01
CA THR A 466 -15.27 11.40 -20.09
C THR A 466 -15.23 12.09 -18.72
N SER A 467 -15.40 13.39 -18.71
CA SER A 467 -15.47 14.20 -17.50
C SER A 467 -16.73 13.90 -16.67
N ALA A 468 -17.91 13.86 -17.30
CA ALA A 468 -19.15 13.47 -16.63
C ALA A 468 -19.12 11.99 -16.16
N LEU A 469 -18.59 11.10 -17.00
CA LEU A 469 -18.44 9.68 -16.68
C LEU A 469 -17.53 9.45 -15.46
N LEU A 470 -16.46 10.22 -15.33
CA LEU A 470 -15.57 10.15 -14.17
C LEU A 470 -16.33 10.47 -12.86
N HIS A 471 -17.20 11.50 -12.86
CA HIS A 471 -18.06 11.80 -11.71
C HIS A 471 -19.03 10.67 -11.40
N ILE A 472 -19.68 10.08 -12.42
CA ILE A 472 -20.58 8.95 -12.23
C ILE A 472 -19.84 7.77 -11.57
N CYS A 473 -18.64 7.46 -12.03
CA CYS A 473 -17.81 6.40 -11.43
C CYS A 473 -17.44 6.73 -9.97
N HIS A 474 -17.02 7.96 -9.68
CA HIS A 474 -16.64 8.37 -8.34
C HIS A 474 -17.84 8.32 -7.37
N ILE A 475 -19.00 8.85 -7.77
CA ILE A 475 -20.24 8.83 -6.97
C ILE A 475 -20.68 7.38 -6.73
N SER A 476 -20.59 6.52 -7.76
CA SER A 476 -20.92 5.09 -7.63
C SER A 476 -20.03 4.40 -6.59
N ILE A 477 -18.73 4.69 -6.55
CA ILE A 477 -17.83 4.13 -5.54
C ILE A 477 -18.21 4.61 -4.13
N LEU A 478 -18.44 5.93 -3.94
CA LEU A 478 -18.86 6.48 -2.64
C LEU A 478 -20.17 5.86 -2.16
N PHE A 479 -21.16 5.79 -3.05
CA PHE A 479 -22.45 5.17 -2.76
C PHE A 479 -22.29 3.70 -2.37
N GLY A 480 -21.51 2.92 -3.13
CA GLY A 480 -21.30 1.50 -2.87
C GLY A 480 -20.60 1.25 -1.52
N VAL A 481 -19.64 2.09 -1.13
CA VAL A 481 -18.99 2.01 0.17
C VAL A 481 -19.97 2.38 1.29
N ALA A 482 -20.69 3.50 1.15
CA ALA A 482 -21.69 3.94 2.11
C ALA A 482 -22.78 2.88 2.33
N PHE A 483 -23.39 2.39 1.24
CA PHE A 483 -24.46 1.41 1.27
C PHE A 483 -24.05 0.13 2.01
N ARG A 484 -22.87 -0.42 1.71
CA ARG A 484 -22.35 -1.60 2.42
C ARG A 484 -22.26 -1.37 3.92
N ILE A 485 -21.76 -0.23 4.32
CA ILE A 485 -21.49 0.07 5.73
C ILE A 485 -22.79 0.33 6.48
N PHE A 486 -23.75 1.05 5.88
CA PHE A 486 -25.08 1.25 6.45
C PHE A 486 -25.84 -0.06 6.61
N ILE A 487 -25.81 -0.96 5.62
CA ILE A 487 -26.42 -2.30 5.71
C ILE A 487 -25.79 -3.10 6.86
N MET A 488 -24.47 -3.17 6.95
CA MET A 488 -23.80 -3.90 8.04
C MET A 488 -24.19 -3.36 9.42
N ASN A 489 -24.39 -2.04 9.54
CA ASN A 489 -24.84 -1.43 10.78
C ASN A 489 -26.27 -1.82 11.14
N TYR A 490 -27.17 -1.79 10.14
CA TYR A 490 -28.58 -2.16 10.33
C TYR A 490 -28.75 -3.60 10.83
N PHE A 491 -28.08 -4.55 10.17
CA PHE A 491 -28.15 -5.97 10.56
C PHE A 491 -27.52 -6.26 11.93
N ASN A 492 -26.42 -5.60 12.30
CA ASN A 492 -25.80 -5.77 13.60
C ASN A 492 -26.70 -5.21 14.73
N THR A 493 -27.35 -4.08 14.51
CA THR A 493 -28.27 -3.47 15.48
C THR A 493 -29.55 -4.32 15.63
N SER A 494 -30.05 -4.90 14.56
CA SER A 494 -31.19 -5.80 14.54
C SER A 494 -30.89 -7.12 15.29
N LYS A 495 -29.69 -7.71 15.08
CA LYS A 495 -29.24 -8.90 15.81
C LYS A 495 -29.06 -8.65 17.31
N GLN A 496 -28.48 -7.50 17.69
CA GLN A 496 -28.35 -7.12 19.11
C GLN A 496 -29.70 -6.88 19.76
N LYS A 497 -30.66 -6.27 19.07
CA LYS A 497 -32.03 -6.13 19.59
C LYS A 497 -32.71 -7.48 19.80
N LYS A 498 -32.54 -8.41 18.85
CA LYS A 498 -33.13 -9.76 18.98
C LYS A 498 -32.56 -10.55 20.17
N LEU A 499 -31.26 -10.44 20.44
CA LEU A 499 -30.60 -11.06 21.59
C LEU A 499 -30.91 -10.40 22.96
N LEU A 500 -31.51 -9.21 22.95
CA LEU A 500 -31.95 -8.52 24.19
C LEU A 500 -33.43 -8.78 24.50
N TYR A 501 -34.16 -9.39 23.59
CA TYR A 501 -35.59 -9.75 23.74
C TYR A 501 -35.83 -11.27 23.79
N GLU A 502 -34.78 -12.10 23.61
CA GLU A 502 -34.70 -13.54 23.92
C GLU A 502 -33.96 -13.71 25.29
#